data_ffadf7a08c13d19e4671e10f63946f2e
#
_entry.id   ffadf7a08c13d19e4671e10f63946f2e
#
_cell.length_a   1.000
_cell.length_b   1.000
_cell.length_c   1.000
_cell.angle_alpha   90.00
_cell.angle_beta   90.00
_cell.angle_gamma   90.00
#
_symmetry.space_group_name_H-M   'P 1'
#
loop_
_entity.id
_entity.type
_entity.pdbx_description
1 polymer ?
#
loop_
_entity_poly.entity_id
_entity_poly.type
_entity_poly.pdbx_seq_one_letter_code
_entity_poly.pdbx_strand_id
1 'polypeptide(L)'
;MKNILSVEKIEKYYGNKGNIIINDQDITRLKSKKLDKFRQNELGFIFQDFNLLDTLTAYENIALALTIKGEKTSEIDSKIKEVAKYLEIEKVLDKYPYQMSGGQKQRVASARAIVTEPSLILADEPTGALDSKSARLLLERLESLNEELSATILMVTHDAFTASYAHRILFIKDGKIFTEIVRGNDSRKEFFNRIMEVITMLGGDDNNVF
;
A
#
# COMPACT_ATOMS: atom_id res chain seq x y z
N MET A 1 12.56 9.01 -15.70
CA MET A 1 11.90 8.93 -14.38
C MET A 1 12.92 8.43 -13.37
N LYS A 2 13.04 9.09 -12.22
CA LYS A 2 13.93 8.62 -11.14
C LYS A 2 13.25 7.47 -10.41
N ASN A 3 13.92 6.32 -10.27
CA ASN A 3 13.35 5.22 -9.49
C ASN A 3 13.30 5.61 -8.01
N ILE A 4 12.11 5.64 -7.42
CA ILE A 4 11.92 5.90 -5.98
C ILE A 4 12.32 4.69 -5.16
N LEU A 5 12.08 3.48 -5.68
CA LEU A 5 12.45 2.22 -5.06
C LEU A 5 13.31 1.41 -6.02
N SER A 6 14.49 0.99 -5.55
CA SER A 6 15.33 -0.01 -6.20
C SER A 6 15.65 -1.11 -5.21
N VAL A 7 15.46 -2.35 -5.64
CA VAL A 7 15.71 -3.55 -4.84
C VAL A 7 16.67 -4.43 -5.61
N GLU A 8 17.87 -4.62 -5.07
CA GLU A 8 18.94 -5.39 -5.71
C GLU A 8 19.35 -6.58 -4.84
N LYS A 9 19.43 -7.78 -5.44
CA LYS A 9 19.97 -9.00 -4.81
C LYS A 9 19.34 -9.37 -3.47
N ILE A 10 18.01 -9.25 -3.34
CA ILE A 10 17.31 -9.82 -2.18
C ILE A 10 17.22 -11.33 -2.39
N GLU A 11 17.97 -12.07 -1.58
CA GLU A 11 17.80 -13.50 -1.42
C GLU A 11 16.99 -13.76 -0.14
N LYS A 12 16.11 -14.77 -0.18
CA LYS A 12 15.28 -15.20 0.97
C LYS A 12 16.12 -15.92 2.03
N TYR A 13 17.12 -15.23 2.57
CA TYR A 13 17.84 -15.70 3.75
C TYR A 13 17.74 -14.65 4.86
N TYR A 14 17.46 -15.10 6.08
CA TYR A 14 17.64 -14.31 7.30
C TYR A 14 19.14 -14.02 7.47
N GLY A 15 19.63 -13.03 6.71
CA GLY A 15 21.04 -12.63 6.69
C GLY A 15 21.31 -11.66 5.55
N ASN A 16 22.03 -10.60 5.83
CA ASN A 16 22.30 -9.43 4.99
C ASN A 16 22.92 -9.77 3.63
N LYS A 17 22.09 -10.07 2.62
CA LYS A 17 22.55 -10.13 1.24
C LYS A 17 21.52 -9.42 0.35
N GLY A 18 21.73 -8.14 0.15
CA GLY A 18 20.93 -7.31 -0.75
C GLY A 18 20.79 -5.90 -0.22
N ASN A 19 20.41 -4.98 -1.09
CA ASN A 19 20.20 -3.58 -0.78
C ASN A 19 18.77 -3.21 -1.11
N ILE A 20 18.15 -2.40 -0.26
CA ILE A 20 16.88 -1.73 -0.54
C ILE A 20 17.16 -0.23 -0.54
N ILE A 21 16.98 0.39 -1.70
CA ILE A 21 17.24 1.81 -1.89
C ILE A 21 15.90 2.53 -2.11
N ILE A 22 15.60 3.50 -1.25
CA ILE A 22 14.43 4.37 -1.35
C ILE A 22 14.93 5.80 -1.34
N ASN A 23 14.56 6.62 -2.34
CA ASN A 23 15.04 8.01 -2.51
C ASN A 23 16.58 8.12 -2.41
N ASP A 24 17.31 7.25 -3.12
CA ASP A 24 18.78 7.19 -3.12
C ASP A 24 19.40 6.82 -1.75
N GLN A 25 18.61 6.41 -0.76
CA GLN A 25 19.09 5.98 0.54
C GLN A 25 19.00 4.46 0.69
N ASP A 26 20.12 3.81 0.94
CA ASP A 26 20.16 2.38 1.28
C ASP A 26 19.67 2.17 2.72
N ILE A 27 18.44 1.70 2.84
CA ILE A 27 17.78 1.49 4.14
C ILE A 27 18.31 0.27 4.90
N THR A 28 18.96 -0.68 4.20
CA THR A 28 19.52 -1.87 4.82
C THR A 28 20.73 -1.56 5.70
N ARG A 29 21.36 -0.39 5.49
CA ARG A 29 22.50 0.11 6.26
C ARG A 29 22.12 1.02 7.41
N LEU A 30 20.83 1.35 7.55
CA LEU A 30 20.37 2.22 8.62
C LEU A 30 20.38 1.48 9.98
N LYS A 31 20.95 2.11 10.98
CA LYS A 31 20.88 1.63 12.37
C LYS A 31 19.56 2.04 13.01
N SER A 32 19.09 1.22 13.97
CA SER A 32 17.81 1.27 14.65
C SER A 32 17.12 2.67 14.69
N LYS A 33 17.67 3.66 15.41
CA LYS A 33 17.07 5.01 15.49
C LYS A 33 16.89 5.72 14.14
N LYS A 34 17.82 5.53 13.19
CA LYS A 34 17.70 6.13 11.85
C LYS A 34 16.68 5.40 11.01
N LEU A 35 16.59 4.07 11.16
CA LEU A 35 15.59 3.26 10.48
C LEU A 35 14.19 3.59 10.99
N ASP A 36 14.00 3.78 12.30
CA ASP A 36 12.72 4.15 12.89
C ASP A 36 12.27 5.54 12.39
N LYS A 37 13.20 6.52 12.36
CA LYS A 37 12.92 7.84 11.79
C LYS A 37 12.61 7.77 10.29
N PHE A 38 13.29 6.90 9.54
CA PHE A 38 12.99 6.68 8.14
C PHE A 38 11.58 6.11 7.95
N ARG A 39 11.20 5.07 8.70
CA ARG A 39 9.85 4.49 8.66
C ARG A 39 8.78 5.51 8.99
N GLN A 40 9.01 6.33 10.00
CA GLN A 40 8.10 7.38 10.45
C GLN A 40 7.85 8.46 9.38
N ASN A 41 8.88 8.85 8.63
CA ASN A 41 8.80 9.98 7.73
C ASN A 41 8.53 9.60 6.27
N GLU A 42 9.05 8.43 5.83
CA GLU A 42 9.11 8.07 4.42
C GLU A 42 8.16 6.94 4.04
N LEU A 43 7.61 6.19 5.01
CA LEU A 43 6.77 5.05 4.74
C LEU A 43 5.35 5.22 5.28
N GLY A 44 4.37 4.89 4.44
CA GLY A 44 2.98 4.67 4.84
C GLY A 44 2.65 3.17 4.77
N PHE A 45 1.86 2.65 5.71
CA PHE A 45 1.49 1.23 5.74
C PHE A 45 -0.03 1.06 5.72
N ILE A 46 -0.51 0.25 4.78
CA ILE A 46 -1.90 -0.20 4.68
C ILE A 46 -1.90 -1.71 4.84
N PHE A 47 -2.54 -2.22 5.89
CA PHE A 47 -2.60 -3.64 6.22
C PHE A 47 -3.98 -4.21 5.93
N GLN A 48 -4.06 -5.53 5.74
CA GLN A 48 -5.31 -6.27 5.57
C GLN A 48 -6.25 -6.10 6.78
N ASP A 49 -5.73 -6.18 7.99
CA ASP A 49 -6.50 -6.14 9.25
C ASP A 49 -6.71 -4.70 9.79
N PHE A 50 -6.56 -3.68 8.92
CA PHE A 50 -6.73 -2.24 9.23
C PHE A 50 -5.75 -1.71 10.29
N ASN A 51 -5.45 -2.45 11.34
CA ASN A 51 -4.59 -2.08 12.47
C ASN A 51 -4.94 -0.71 13.07
N LEU A 52 -6.24 -0.42 13.21
CA LEU A 52 -6.75 0.76 13.90
C LEU A 52 -6.75 0.51 15.40
N LEU A 53 -6.53 1.58 16.17
CA LEU A 53 -6.65 1.55 17.62
C LEU A 53 -8.13 1.70 18.00
N ASP A 54 -8.73 0.67 18.59
CA ASP A 54 -10.15 0.62 18.91
C ASP A 54 -10.58 1.65 19.99
N THR A 55 -9.63 2.13 20.78
CA THR A 55 -9.82 3.16 21.80
C THR A 55 -9.80 4.59 21.27
N LEU A 56 -9.45 4.78 20.01
CA LEU A 56 -9.38 6.05 19.34
C LEU A 56 -10.44 6.15 18.24
N THR A 57 -10.97 7.34 18.03
CA THR A 57 -11.84 7.66 16.89
C THR A 57 -11.07 7.56 15.57
N ALA A 58 -11.76 7.61 14.44
CA ALA A 58 -11.11 7.68 13.13
C ALA A 58 -10.20 8.91 13.02
N TYR A 59 -10.67 10.07 13.47
CA TYR A 59 -9.87 11.30 13.52
C TYR A 59 -8.58 11.11 14.33
N GLU A 60 -8.69 10.57 15.53
CA GLU A 60 -7.52 10.35 16.42
C GLU A 60 -6.55 9.31 15.88
N ASN A 61 -7.04 8.25 15.22
CA ASN A 61 -6.18 7.27 14.52
C ASN A 61 -5.34 7.93 13.42
N ILE A 62 -5.92 8.89 12.68
CA ILE A 62 -5.21 9.62 11.63
C ILE A 62 -4.27 10.67 12.27
N ALA A 63 -4.75 11.42 13.26
CA ALA A 63 -3.98 12.44 13.97
C ALA A 63 -2.70 11.87 14.62
N LEU A 64 -2.77 10.62 15.08
CA LEU A 64 -1.62 9.94 15.70
C LEU A 64 -0.41 9.89 14.75
N ALA A 65 -0.62 9.60 13.46
CA ALA A 65 0.47 9.54 12.48
C ALA A 65 1.16 10.91 12.31
N LEU A 66 0.38 11.99 12.22
CA LEU A 66 0.91 13.35 12.15
C LEU A 66 1.62 13.78 13.43
N THR A 67 1.07 13.41 14.59
CA THR A 67 1.68 13.69 15.89
C THR A 67 3.03 12.99 16.05
N ILE A 68 3.11 11.72 15.65
CA ILE A 68 4.35 10.94 15.66
C ILE A 68 5.37 11.56 14.70
N LYS A 69 4.95 12.04 13.52
CA LYS A 69 5.81 12.73 12.55
C LYS A 69 6.33 14.06 13.09
N GLY A 70 5.67 14.64 14.11
CA GLY A 70 6.03 15.93 14.69
C GLY A 70 5.43 17.12 13.93
N GLU A 71 4.27 16.91 13.29
CA GLU A 71 3.55 17.96 12.58
C GLU A 71 3.04 19.04 13.56
N LYS A 72 2.97 20.27 13.11
CA LYS A 72 2.46 21.38 13.94
C LYS A 72 0.98 21.16 14.24
N THR A 73 0.61 21.34 15.51
CA THR A 73 -0.79 21.16 15.95
C THR A 73 -1.79 21.98 15.13
N SER A 74 -1.39 23.17 14.67
CA SER A 74 -2.22 24.06 13.84
C SER A 74 -2.50 23.51 12.43
N GLU A 75 -1.72 22.53 11.95
CA GLU A 75 -1.83 21.96 10.61
C GLU A 75 -2.51 20.60 10.61
N ILE A 76 -2.61 19.94 11.77
CA ILE A 76 -3.16 18.57 11.89
C ILE A 76 -4.62 18.52 11.40
N ASP A 77 -5.49 19.43 11.87
CA ASP A 77 -6.91 19.40 11.54
C ASP A 77 -7.17 19.60 10.04
N SER A 78 -6.45 20.54 9.42
CA SER A 78 -6.58 20.79 7.97
C SER A 78 -6.16 19.60 7.12
N LYS A 79 -5.02 18.96 7.45
CA LYS A 79 -4.51 17.77 6.75
C LYS A 79 -5.47 16.58 6.90
N ILE A 80 -6.02 16.38 8.11
CA ILE A 80 -7.00 15.31 8.33
C ILE A 80 -8.26 15.54 7.51
N LYS A 81 -8.80 16.74 7.48
CA LYS A 81 -10.00 17.07 6.70
C LYS A 81 -9.78 16.88 5.20
N GLU A 82 -8.61 17.24 4.70
CA GLU A 82 -8.25 17.07 3.30
C GLU A 82 -8.23 15.58 2.93
N VAL A 83 -7.48 14.75 3.67
CA VAL A 83 -7.41 13.31 3.40
C VAL A 83 -8.75 12.62 3.63
N ALA A 84 -9.52 13.05 4.62
CA ALA A 84 -10.85 12.52 4.90
C ALA A 84 -11.82 12.75 3.74
N LYS A 85 -11.80 13.95 3.16
CA LYS A 85 -12.57 14.28 1.96
C LYS A 85 -12.13 13.43 0.76
N TYR A 86 -10.83 13.29 0.55
CA TYR A 86 -10.29 12.48 -0.55
C TYR A 86 -10.74 11.01 -0.48
N LEU A 87 -10.75 10.42 0.73
CA LEU A 87 -11.13 9.02 0.97
C LEU A 87 -12.62 8.84 1.33
N GLU A 88 -13.43 9.89 1.28
CA GLU A 88 -14.88 9.87 1.60
C GLU A 88 -15.17 9.27 2.99
N ILE A 89 -14.44 9.76 4.01
CA ILE A 89 -14.60 9.33 5.40
C ILE A 89 -14.97 10.45 6.36
N GLU A 90 -15.32 11.65 5.87
CA GLU A 90 -15.66 12.80 6.71
C GLU A 90 -16.76 12.47 7.73
N LYS A 91 -17.77 11.68 7.30
CA LYS A 91 -18.94 11.32 8.15
C LYS A 91 -18.61 10.30 9.25
N VAL A 92 -17.40 9.76 9.27
CA VAL A 92 -16.99 8.74 10.26
C VAL A 92 -15.82 9.20 11.11
N LEU A 93 -15.35 10.42 10.98
CA LEU A 93 -14.20 10.94 11.75
C LEU A 93 -14.39 10.82 13.26
N ASP A 94 -15.62 11.04 13.75
CA ASP A 94 -15.97 10.97 15.18
C ASP A 94 -16.32 9.54 15.65
N LYS A 95 -16.29 8.54 14.75
CA LYS A 95 -16.63 7.15 15.08
C LYS A 95 -15.41 6.37 15.51
N TYR A 96 -15.65 5.44 16.43
CA TYR A 96 -14.69 4.42 16.80
C TYR A 96 -14.68 3.24 15.80
N PRO A 97 -13.59 2.47 15.68
CA PRO A 97 -13.50 1.35 14.73
C PRO A 97 -14.66 0.37 14.80
N TYR A 98 -15.16 0.03 15.99
CA TYR A 98 -16.30 -0.88 16.15
C TYR A 98 -17.64 -0.33 15.63
N GLN A 99 -17.73 0.97 15.34
CA GLN A 99 -18.91 1.64 14.77
C GLN A 99 -18.85 1.78 13.24
N MET A 100 -17.78 1.29 12.62
CA MET A 100 -17.51 1.43 11.19
C MET A 100 -17.62 0.10 10.45
N SER A 101 -18.06 0.15 9.18
CA SER A 101 -17.94 -1.00 8.27
C SER A 101 -16.48 -1.32 7.93
N GLY A 102 -16.19 -2.54 7.44
CA GLY A 102 -14.86 -2.93 7.01
C GLY A 102 -14.26 -1.96 5.98
N GLY A 103 -15.05 -1.54 4.97
CA GLY A 103 -14.62 -0.56 3.98
C GLY A 103 -14.33 0.82 4.55
N GLN A 104 -15.09 1.26 5.57
CA GLN A 104 -14.81 2.51 6.29
C GLN A 104 -13.51 2.41 7.10
N LYS A 105 -13.30 1.31 7.83
CA LYS A 105 -12.07 1.05 8.58
C LYS A 105 -10.84 1.08 7.67
N GLN A 106 -10.93 0.43 6.51
CA GLN A 106 -9.81 0.38 5.57
C GLN A 106 -9.49 1.75 4.98
N ARG A 107 -10.50 2.56 4.66
CA ARG A 107 -10.26 3.94 4.22
C ARG A 107 -9.67 4.83 5.31
N VAL A 108 -10.06 4.63 6.57
CA VAL A 108 -9.42 5.31 7.72
C VAL A 108 -7.98 4.86 7.90
N ALA A 109 -7.68 3.55 7.78
CA ALA A 109 -6.33 3.03 7.82
C ALA A 109 -5.46 3.58 6.66
N SER A 110 -6.05 3.70 5.47
CA SER A 110 -5.41 4.33 4.31
C SER A 110 -5.17 5.82 4.55
N ALA A 111 -6.13 6.55 5.12
CA ALA A 111 -5.96 7.96 5.49
C ALA A 111 -4.80 8.15 6.46
N ARG A 112 -4.69 7.30 7.48
CA ARG A 112 -3.56 7.31 8.42
C ARG A 112 -2.22 7.07 7.73
N ALA A 113 -2.20 6.20 6.70
CA ALA A 113 -0.97 5.88 5.97
C ALA A 113 -0.50 7.02 5.06
N ILE A 114 -1.44 7.77 4.44
CA ILE A 114 -1.13 8.78 3.42
C ILE A 114 -1.06 10.21 3.95
N VAL A 115 -1.69 10.51 5.09
CA VAL A 115 -1.77 11.87 5.66
C VAL A 115 -0.40 12.49 5.97
N THR A 116 0.61 11.65 6.16
CA THR A 116 2.00 12.07 6.38
C THR A 116 2.75 12.35 5.08
N GLU A 117 2.12 12.18 3.92
CA GLU A 117 2.74 12.36 2.60
C GLU A 117 4.04 11.54 2.47
N PRO A 118 3.97 10.20 2.64
CA PRO A 118 5.16 9.37 2.62
C PRO A 118 5.72 9.22 1.19
N SER A 119 7.03 8.98 1.08
CA SER A 119 7.68 8.69 -0.21
C SER A 119 7.25 7.36 -0.82
N LEU A 120 6.85 6.39 0.03
CA LEU A 120 6.41 5.07 -0.39
C LEU A 120 5.27 4.57 0.49
N ILE A 121 4.18 4.16 -0.13
CA ILE A 121 3.08 3.46 0.52
C ILE A 121 3.25 1.95 0.29
N LEU A 122 3.28 1.19 1.37
CA LEU A 122 3.31 -0.27 1.38
C LEU A 122 1.91 -0.79 1.71
N ALA A 123 1.28 -1.49 0.77
CA ALA A 123 -0.06 -2.05 0.94
C ALA A 123 0.01 -3.58 0.90
N ASP A 124 -0.31 -4.22 2.00
CA ASP A 124 -0.29 -5.67 2.16
C ASP A 124 -1.74 -6.18 2.18
N GLU A 125 -2.14 -6.87 1.11
CA GLU A 125 -3.51 -7.38 0.87
C GLU A 125 -4.60 -6.34 1.21
N PRO A 126 -4.55 -5.11 0.68
CA PRO A 126 -5.38 -4.00 1.17
C PRO A 126 -6.88 -4.22 0.99
N THR A 127 -7.27 -5.19 0.17
CA THR A 127 -8.67 -5.54 -0.15
C THR A 127 -9.12 -6.84 0.49
N GLY A 128 -8.23 -7.61 1.13
CA GLY A 128 -8.49 -8.97 1.59
C GLY A 128 -9.65 -9.13 2.59
N ALA A 129 -9.96 -8.08 3.37
CA ALA A 129 -11.06 -8.07 4.33
C ALA A 129 -12.30 -7.29 3.85
N LEU A 130 -12.39 -6.96 2.54
CA LEU A 130 -13.42 -6.08 1.99
C LEU A 130 -14.41 -6.82 1.07
N ASP A 131 -15.66 -6.36 1.04
CA ASP A 131 -16.59 -6.69 -0.03
C ASP A 131 -16.15 -6.05 -1.36
N SER A 132 -16.62 -6.60 -2.48
CA SER A 132 -16.20 -6.18 -3.83
C SER A 132 -16.43 -4.68 -4.12
N LYS A 133 -17.48 -4.06 -3.54
CA LYS A 133 -17.76 -2.64 -3.73
C LYS A 133 -16.77 -1.78 -2.97
N SER A 134 -16.51 -2.12 -1.72
CA SER A 134 -15.52 -1.43 -0.87
C SER A 134 -14.10 -1.60 -1.41
N ALA A 135 -13.74 -2.80 -1.90
CA ALA A 135 -12.47 -3.07 -2.54
C ALA A 135 -12.25 -2.19 -3.78
N ARG A 136 -13.25 -2.14 -4.68
CA ARG A 136 -13.19 -1.29 -5.86
C ARG A 136 -12.98 0.18 -5.51
N LEU A 137 -13.77 0.72 -4.59
CA LEU A 137 -13.65 2.11 -4.17
C LEU A 137 -12.27 2.43 -3.61
N LEU A 138 -11.71 1.55 -2.77
CA LEU A 138 -10.37 1.73 -2.24
C LEU A 138 -9.32 1.74 -3.35
N LEU A 139 -9.37 0.78 -4.28
CA LEU A 139 -8.40 0.65 -5.36
C LEU A 139 -8.45 1.85 -6.32
N GLU A 140 -9.65 2.36 -6.65
CA GLU A 140 -9.82 3.58 -7.44
C GLU A 140 -9.18 4.79 -6.73
N ARG A 141 -9.29 4.89 -5.40
CA ARG A 141 -8.62 5.97 -4.64
C ARG A 141 -7.11 5.81 -4.61
N LEU A 142 -6.59 4.59 -4.48
CA LEU A 142 -5.15 4.34 -4.55
C LEU A 142 -4.58 4.63 -5.95
N GLU A 143 -5.31 4.27 -7.02
CA GLU A 143 -4.94 4.59 -8.40
C GLU A 143 -4.89 6.11 -8.60
N SER A 144 -5.92 6.86 -8.17
CA SER A 144 -5.94 8.33 -8.24
C SER A 144 -4.79 8.97 -7.44
N LEU A 145 -4.43 8.44 -6.26
CA LEU A 145 -3.25 8.90 -5.50
C LEU A 145 -1.95 8.78 -6.30
N ASN A 146 -1.79 7.69 -7.03
CA ASN A 146 -0.62 7.50 -7.87
C ASN A 146 -0.62 8.45 -9.09
N GLU A 147 -1.77 8.59 -9.77
CA GLU A 147 -1.89 9.37 -11.01
C GLU A 147 -1.88 10.88 -10.75
N GLU A 148 -2.62 11.36 -9.74
CA GLU A 148 -2.83 12.78 -9.49
C GLU A 148 -1.77 13.36 -8.55
N LEU A 149 -1.35 12.62 -7.53
CA LEU A 149 -0.42 13.06 -6.49
C LEU A 149 0.98 12.43 -6.63
N SER A 150 1.22 11.64 -7.68
CA SER A 150 2.49 10.95 -7.91
C SER A 150 2.98 10.09 -6.74
N ALA A 151 2.05 9.61 -5.89
CA ALA A 151 2.37 8.73 -4.78
C ALA A 151 2.90 7.39 -5.30
N THR A 152 4.02 6.92 -4.78
CA THR A 152 4.52 5.58 -5.11
C THR A 152 3.86 4.57 -4.19
N ILE A 153 3.21 3.55 -4.77
CA ILE A 153 2.52 2.50 -4.03
C ILE A 153 3.10 1.15 -4.42
N LEU A 154 3.62 0.42 -3.44
CA LEU A 154 4.01 -0.99 -3.58
C LEU A 154 2.95 -1.84 -2.90
N MET A 155 2.21 -2.61 -3.70
CA MET A 155 1.12 -3.46 -3.22
C MET A 155 1.53 -4.93 -3.32
N VAL A 156 1.26 -5.70 -2.28
CA VAL A 156 1.35 -7.16 -2.29
C VAL A 156 -0.07 -7.71 -2.30
N THR A 157 -0.36 -8.59 -3.24
CA THR A 157 -1.67 -9.25 -3.33
C THR A 157 -1.57 -10.56 -4.12
N HIS A 158 -2.46 -11.50 -3.84
CA HIS A 158 -2.68 -12.72 -4.64
C HIS A 158 -3.95 -12.60 -5.50
N ASP A 159 -4.68 -11.50 -5.41
CA ASP A 159 -5.91 -11.27 -6.16
C ASP A 159 -5.65 -10.55 -7.48
N ALA A 160 -6.02 -11.18 -8.59
CA ALA A 160 -5.82 -10.65 -9.94
C ALA A 160 -6.61 -9.36 -10.20
N PHE A 161 -7.81 -9.21 -9.59
CA PHE A 161 -8.59 -8.00 -9.71
C PHE A 161 -7.88 -6.82 -9.06
N THR A 162 -7.39 -6.99 -7.83
CA THR A 162 -6.59 -5.99 -7.12
C THR A 162 -5.33 -5.63 -7.90
N ALA A 163 -4.59 -6.64 -8.40
CA ALA A 163 -3.39 -6.45 -9.20
C ALA A 163 -3.64 -5.64 -10.49
N SER A 164 -4.84 -5.74 -11.09
CA SER A 164 -5.17 -5.04 -12.34
C SER A 164 -5.20 -3.50 -12.23
N TYR A 165 -5.21 -2.97 -11.01
CA TYR A 165 -5.11 -1.52 -10.76
C TYR A 165 -3.67 -0.99 -10.77
N ALA A 166 -2.67 -1.89 -10.73
CA ALA A 166 -1.27 -1.50 -10.80
C ALA A 166 -0.84 -1.16 -12.24
N HIS A 167 0.22 -0.35 -12.37
CA HIS A 167 0.86 -0.08 -13.67
C HIS A 167 1.90 -1.14 -14.03
N ARG A 168 2.47 -1.81 -13.01
CA ARG A 168 3.55 -2.78 -13.15
C ARG A 168 3.36 -3.90 -12.13
N ILE A 169 3.51 -5.14 -12.55
CA ILE A 169 3.36 -6.31 -11.69
C ILE A 169 4.60 -7.18 -11.81
N LEU A 170 5.12 -7.60 -10.66
CA LEU A 170 6.17 -8.59 -10.52
C LEU A 170 5.54 -9.88 -9.99
N PHE A 171 5.60 -10.95 -10.74
CA PHE A 171 5.16 -12.26 -10.29
C PHE A 171 6.32 -12.96 -9.59
N ILE A 172 6.06 -13.46 -8.39
CA ILE A 172 7.05 -14.17 -7.57
C ILE A 172 6.62 -15.60 -7.40
N LYS A 173 7.52 -16.54 -7.77
CA LYS A 173 7.38 -17.98 -7.54
C LYS A 173 8.63 -18.48 -6.83
N ASP A 174 8.48 -19.26 -5.75
CA ASP A 174 9.57 -19.86 -4.97
C ASP A 174 10.65 -18.86 -4.51
N GLY A 175 10.20 -17.64 -4.15
CA GLY A 175 11.06 -16.56 -3.68
C GLY A 175 11.91 -15.89 -4.77
N LYS A 176 11.62 -16.14 -6.04
CA LYS A 176 12.28 -15.52 -7.21
C LYS A 176 11.26 -14.78 -8.07
N ILE A 177 11.72 -13.75 -8.77
CA ILE A 177 10.91 -13.10 -9.80
C ILE A 177 10.76 -14.10 -10.95
N PHE A 178 9.51 -14.50 -11.22
CA PHE A 178 9.15 -15.36 -12.33
C PHE A 178 9.04 -14.56 -13.63
N THR A 179 8.26 -13.48 -13.61
CA THR A 179 8.11 -12.58 -14.75
C THR A 179 7.62 -11.22 -14.28
N GLU A 180 7.66 -10.26 -15.20
CA GLU A 180 7.16 -8.90 -15.03
C GLU A 180 6.24 -8.55 -16.19
N ILE A 181 5.12 -7.87 -15.87
CA ILE A 181 4.26 -7.26 -16.88
C ILE A 181 3.97 -5.80 -16.55
N VAL A 182 3.83 -4.99 -17.60
CA VAL A 182 3.49 -3.57 -17.49
C VAL A 182 2.19 -3.32 -18.22
N ARG A 183 1.29 -2.53 -17.64
CA ARG A 183 -0.02 -2.20 -18.23
C ARG A 183 0.15 -1.41 -19.53
N GLY A 184 1.02 -0.42 -19.55
CA GLY A 184 1.20 0.44 -20.71
C GLY A 184 -0.10 1.15 -21.08
N ASN A 185 -0.53 1.00 -22.35
CA ASN A 185 -1.76 1.58 -22.89
C ASN A 185 -2.97 0.63 -22.80
N ASP A 186 -2.82 -0.56 -22.21
CA ASP A 186 -3.92 -1.51 -22.07
C ASP A 186 -5.02 -0.94 -21.19
N SER A 187 -6.26 -1.21 -21.55
CA SER A 187 -7.39 -1.05 -20.62
C SER A 187 -7.22 -1.98 -19.42
N ARG A 188 -7.86 -1.65 -18.29
CA ARG A 188 -7.83 -2.52 -17.10
C ARG A 188 -8.29 -3.94 -17.40
N LYS A 189 -9.29 -4.11 -18.30
CA LYS A 189 -9.79 -5.42 -18.70
C LYS A 189 -8.75 -6.23 -19.48
N GLU A 190 -8.07 -5.61 -20.42
CA GLU A 190 -7.00 -6.26 -21.19
C GLU A 190 -5.84 -6.65 -20.28
N PHE A 191 -5.44 -5.75 -19.40
CA PHE A 191 -4.38 -6.02 -18.43
C PHE A 191 -4.75 -7.14 -17.45
N PHE A 192 -6.00 -7.18 -16.96
CA PHE A 192 -6.51 -8.28 -16.15
C PHE A 192 -6.41 -9.63 -16.88
N ASN A 193 -6.77 -9.69 -18.17
CA ASN A 193 -6.66 -10.92 -18.95
C ASN A 193 -5.21 -11.40 -19.05
N ARG A 194 -4.26 -10.49 -19.27
CA ARG A 194 -2.81 -10.81 -19.28
C ARG A 194 -2.32 -11.32 -17.92
N ILE A 195 -2.83 -10.76 -16.82
CA ILE A 195 -2.56 -11.25 -15.46
C ILE A 195 -3.02 -12.70 -15.33
N MET A 196 -4.25 -13.00 -15.76
CA MET A 196 -4.81 -14.35 -15.70
C MET A 196 -4.02 -15.35 -16.53
N GLU A 197 -3.53 -14.97 -17.71
CA GLU A 197 -2.63 -15.81 -18.52
C GLU A 197 -1.36 -16.19 -17.75
N VAL A 198 -0.71 -15.22 -17.10
CA VAL A 198 0.49 -15.49 -16.29
C VAL A 198 0.18 -16.39 -15.10
N ILE A 199 -0.95 -16.15 -14.38
CA ILE A 199 -1.37 -16.99 -13.26
C ILE A 199 -1.62 -18.43 -13.72
N THR A 200 -2.24 -18.62 -14.89
CA THR A 200 -2.46 -19.93 -15.46
C THR A 200 -1.16 -20.66 -15.78
N MET A 201 -0.16 -19.95 -16.30
CA MET A 201 1.19 -20.50 -16.51
C MET A 201 1.88 -20.89 -15.20
N LEU A 202 1.73 -20.08 -14.15
CA LEU A 202 2.27 -20.34 -12.82
C LEU A 202 1.67 -21.59 -12.18
N GLY A 203 0.35 -21.82 -12.33
CA GLY A 203 -0.35 -23.01 -11.81
C GLY A 203 -0.24 -24.26 -12.70
N GLY A 204 0.07 -24.10 -13.99
CA GLY A 204 0.18 -25.22 -14.92
C GLY A 204 1.45 -26.09 -14.74
N ASP A 205 2.48 -25.58 -14.09
CA ASP A 205 3.70 -26.34 -13.80
C ASP A 205 3.51 -27.39 -12.68
N ASP A 206 2.46 -27.29 -11.87
CA ASP A 206 2.17 -28.22 -10.77
C ASP A 206 1.45 -29.51 -11.23
N ASN A 207 1.05 -29.61 -12.51
CA ASN A 207 0.36 -30.79 -13.06
C ASN A 207 1.30 -31.92 -13.53
N ASN A 208 2.60 -31.85 -13.28
CA ASN A 208 3.56 -32.93 -13.58
C ASN A 208 3.91 -33.81 -12.36
N VAL A 209 3.02 -33.85 -11.35
CA VAL A 209 3.17 -34.76 -10.19
C VAL A 209 1.91 -35.63 -10.10
N PHE A 210 1.75 -36.55 -11.10
CA PHE A 210 1.00 -37.79 -10.98
C PHE A 210 1.70 -38.88 -11.80
#